data_f1c327666e13e8d9221f39855ba9be6a
#
_entry.id   f1c327666e13e8d9221f39855ba9be6a
#
_cell.length_a   1.000
_cell.length_b   1.000
_cell.length_c   1.000
_cell.angle_alpha   90.00
_cell.angle_beta   90.00
_cell.angle_gamma   90.00
#
_symmetry.space_group_name_H-M   'P 1'
#
loop_
_entity.id
_entity.type
_entity.pdbx_description
1 polymer ?
#
loop_
_entity_poly.entity_id
_entity_poly.type
_entity_poly.pdbx_seq_one_letter_code
_entity_poly.pdbx_strand_id
1 'polypeptide(L)'
;MQLDDGVFVPVGWIKELRRNVLEQLETHLKHSLVRTYNKPECAETDDKKEADDNNYQVRKAAYLHDIAQVKKAASVSGVESIYLDYKMFYMNDENSLKEAVKHCQSHGIYVYMFLPHILKAEKYDKFKCLCEKASDCGIDRFVCRNIEQIGFLGSDNWKKLSDKVHIITDSSIYIFNTFAKEELRRLCSNAGVILDRMTLPLELTDKEMKPVIGSDTELVVYGN
;
A
#
# COMPACT_ATOMS: atom_id res chain seq x y z
N MET A 1 -0.51 -42.71 29.28
CA MET A 1 -1.55 -43.10 30.23
C MET A 1 -1.19 -44.53 30.67
N GLN A 2 -0.77 -44.71 31.92
CA GLN A 2 -0.54 -46.01 32.51
C GLN A 2 -1.86 -46.42 33.17
N LEU A 3 -2.34 -47.61 32.84
CA LEU A 3 -3.52 -48.21 33.49
C LEU A 3 -3.00 -49.27 34.46
N ASP A 4 -3.57 -49.31 35.66
CA ASP A 4 -3.26 -50.32 36.63
C ASP A 4 -3.74 -51.71 36.13
N ASP A 5 -3.00 -52.75 36.43
CA ASP A 5 -3.31 -54.11 36.01
C ASP A 5 -4.68 -54.54 36.54
N GLY A 6 -5.54 -55.01 35.66
CA GLY A 6 -6.90 -55.49 36.00
C GLY A 6 -8.04 -54.49 35.84
N VAL A 7 -7.76 -53.27 35.38
CA VAL A 7 -8.82 -52.27 35.10
C VAL A 7 -9.33 -52.45 33.68
N PHE A 8 -10.60 -52.84 33.56
CA PHE A 8 -11.32 -52.85 32.29
C PHE A 8 -12.02 -51.52 32.04
N VAL A 9 -11.63 -50.82 30.97
CA VAL A 9 -12.26 -49.56 30.54
C VAL A 9 -13.03 -49.80 29.26
N PRO A 10 -14.36 -49.69 29.27
CA PRO A 10 -15.17 -49.85 28.03
C PRO A 10 -14.77 -48.79 27.00
N VAL A 11 -14.59 -49.20 25.74
CA VAL A 11 -14.24 -48.32 24.64
C VAL A 11 -15.21 -47.14 24.48
N GLY A 12 -16.49 -47.37 24.85
CA GLY A 12 -17.52 -46.33 24.88
C GLY A 12 -17.17 -45.15 25.81
N TRP A 13 -16.61 -45.43 27.00
CA TRP A 13 -16.21 -44.39 27.96
C TRP A 13 -15.03 -43.56 27.43
N ILE A 14 -14.09 -44.21 26.76
CA ILE A 14 -12.95 -43.49 26.16
C ILE A 14 -13.46 -42.57 25.04
N LYS A 15 -14.41 -42.99 24.22
CA LYS A 15 -15.01 -42.16 23.19
C LYS A 15 -15.77 -40.99 23.76
N GLU A 16 -16.53 -41.23 24.83
CA GLU A 16 -17.29 -40.19 25.53
C GLU A 16 -16.37 -39.18 26.20
N LEU A 17 -15.32 -39.63 26.90
CA LEU A 17 -14.30 -38.77 27.49
C LEU A 17 -13.66 -37.88 26.42
N ARG A 18 -13.25 -38.48 25.30
CA ARG A 18 -12.67 -37.74 24.19
C ARG A 18 -13.62 -36.64 23.66
N ARG A 19 -14.87 -36.96 23.47
CA ARG A 19 -15.90 -36.02 23.01
C ARG A 19 -16.04 -34.86 24.00
N ASN A 20 -16.20 -35.15 25.28
CA ASN A 20 -16.38 -34.16 26.32
C ASN A 20 -15.15 -33.24 26.43
N VAL A 21 -13.95 -33.80 26.35
CA VAL A 21 -12.70 -32.97 26.38
C VAL A 21 -12.60 -32.08 25.17
N LEU A 22 -12.96 -32.56 23.97
CA LEU A 22 -12.94 -31.75 22.75
C LEU A 22 -14.00 -30.62 22.80
N GLU A 23 -15.20 -30.89 23.31
CA GLU A 23 -16.25 -29.87 23.49
C GLU A 23 -15.83 -28.78 24.51
N GLN A 24 -15.19 -29.19 25.60
CA GLN A 24 -14.65 -28.24 26.59
C GLN A 24 -13.52 -27.40 26.00
N LEU A 25 -12.61 -28.03 25.25
CA LEU A 25 -11.52 -27.33 24.57
C LEU A 25 -12.05 -26.33 23.54
N GLU A 26 -13.03 -26.72 22.73
CA GLU A 26 -13.67 -25.85 21.74
C GLU A 26 -14.35 -24.67 22.43
N THR A 27 -15.06 -24.89 23.52
CA THR A 27 -15.71 -23.85 24.30
C THR A 27 -14.69 -22.89 24.88
N HIS A 28 -13.62 -23.42 25.45
CA HIS A 28 -12.53 -22.59 26.01
C HIS A 28 -11.85 -21.74 24.92
N LEU A 29 -11.54 -22.32 23.78
CA LEU A 29 -10.96 -21.60 22.65
C LEU A 29 -11.90 -20.51 22.13
N LYS A 30 -13.20 -20.81 21.98
CA LYS A 30 -14.19 -19.80 21.58
C LYS A 30 -14.20 -18.63 22.57
N HIS A 31 -14.24 -18.90 23.87
CA HIS A 31 -14.19 -17.85 24.90
C HIS A 31 -12.89 -17.05 24.88
N SER A 32 -11.75 -17.69 24.67
CA SER A 32 -10.45 -17.00 24.62
C SER A 32 -10.30 -16.12 23.37
N LEU A 33 -11.02 -16.45 22.29
CA LEU A 33 -11.00 -15.70 21.04
C LEU A 33 -12.09 -14.60 20.96
N VAL A 34 -13.04 -14.60 21.90
CA VAL A 34 -14.02 -13.50 21.99
C VAL A 34 -13.28 -12.23 22.42
N ARG A 35 -13.07 -11.35 21.45
CA ARG A 35 -12.62 -10.00 21.76
C ARG A 35 -13.77 -9.28 22.45
N THR A 36 -13.57 -8.83 23.69
CA THR A 36 -14.47 -7.86 24.30
C THR A 36 -14.35 -6.58 23.48
N TYR A 37 -15.30 -6.39 22.59
CA TYR A 37 -15.43 -5.15 21.86
C TYR A 37 -15.99 -4.10 22.86
N ASN A 38 -15.09 -3.36 23.49
CA ASN A 38 -15.47 -2.11 24.09
C ASN A 38 -15.86 -1.22 22.92
N LYS A 39 -17.18 -1.04 22.71
CA LYS A 39 -17.66 -0.07 21.72
C LYS A 39 -16.95 1.24 22.07
N PRO A 40 -16.02 1.74 21.22
CA PRO A 40 -15.46 3.05 21.48
C PRO A 40 -16.65 3.98 21.58
N GLU A 41 -16.70 4.82 22.61
CA GLU A 41 -17.57 5.97 22.54
C GLU A 41 -17.25 6.61 21.20
N CYS A 42 -18.21 6.53 20.27
CA CYS A 42 -18.09 7.27 19.03
C CYS A 42 -17.90 8.72 19.49
N ALA A 43 -16.67 9.19 19.49
CA ALA A 43 -16.48 10.62 19.40
C ALA A 43 -17.30 10.99 18.16
N GLU A 44 -18.39 11.71 18.38
CA GLU A 44 -19.10 12.38 17.29
C GLU A 44 -18.03 13.27 16.66
N THR A 45 -17.32 12.72 15.70
CA THR A 45 -16.50 13.55 14.84
C THR A 45 -17.51 14.43 14.15
N ASP A 46 -17.41 15.73 14.37
CA ASP A 46 -18.10 16.73 13.56
C ASP A 46 -17.68 16.51 12.11
N ASP A 47 -18.35 15.56 11.46
CA ASP A 47 -18.21 15.26 10.00
C ASP A 47 -18.74 16.41 9.14
N LYS A 48 -18.90 17.57 9.71
CA LYS A 48 -19.21 18.84 9.00
C LYS A 48 -17.94 19.64 8.69
N LYS A 49 -16.88 19.00 8.22
CA LYS A 49 -16.03 19.69 7.26
C LYS A 49 -16.79 19.60 5.93
N GLU A 50 -17.62 20.61 5.68
CA GLU A 50 -18.12 20.93 4.35
C GLU A 50 -16.92 20.76 3.42
N ALA A 51 -17.10 19.98 2.36
CA ALA A 51 -16.10 19.89 1.30
C ALA A 51 -15.84 21.34 0.88
N ASP A 52 -14.65 21.82 1.21
CA ASP A 52 -14.25 23.16 0.85
C ASP A 52 -14.39 23.22 -0.66
N ASP A 53 -15.27 24.10 -1.14
CA ASP A 53 -15.62 24.23 -2.57
C ASP A 53 -14.44 24.91 -3.30
N ASN A 54 -13.24 24.48 -2.94
CA ASN A 54 -11.98 24.92 -3.50
C ASN A 54 -11.90 24.38 -4.92
N ASN A 55 -11.77 25.29 -5.84
CA ASN A 55 -11.51 25.11 -7.26
C ASN A 55 -10.20 24.31 -7.46
N TYR A 56 -10.27 22.99 -7.21
CA TYR A 56 -9.13 22.08 -7.37
C TYR A 56 -8.75 22.03 -8.84
N GLN A 57 -7.55 22.47 -9.14
CA GLN A 57 -6.99 22.28 -10.47
C GLN A 57 -6.79 20.78 -10.69
N VAL A 58 -7.52 20.21 -11.64
CA VAL A 58 -7.41 18.79 -11.99
C VAL A 58 -6.03 18.53 -12.55
N ARG A 59 -5.28 17.66 -11.87
CA ARG A 59 -3.96 17.21 -12.28
C ARG A 59 -4.08 15.82 -12.88
N LYS A 60 -3.25 15.52 -13.87
CA LYS A 60 -3.26 14.21 -14.56
C LYS A 60 -2.00 13.45 -14.26
N ALA A 61 -2.14 12.16 -13.99
CA ALA A 61 -1.02 11.22 -13.92
C ALA A 61 -1.20 10.14 -14.99
N ALA A 62 -0.10 9.65 -15.54
CA ALA A 62 -0.11 8.58 -16.53
C ALA A 62 0.72 7.40 -16.07
N TYR A 63 0.13 6.20 -16.02
CA TYR A 63 0.83 4.95 -15.74
C TYR A 63 1.24 4.28 -17.06
N LEU A 64 2.52 4.01 -17.21
CA LEU A 64 3.13 3.56 -18.46
C LEU A 64 3.92 2.26 -18.27
N HIS A 65 3.79 1.36 -19.26
CA HIS A 65 4.49 0.08 -19.31
C HIS A 65 5.60 0.03 -20.38
N ASP A 66 5.67 1.06 -21.23
CA ASP A 66 6.61 1.10 -22.35
C ASP A 66 7.33 2.45 -22.37
N ILE A 67 8.67 2.39 -22.47
CA ILE A 67 9.53 3.57 -22.50
C ILE A 67 9.27 4.45 -23.73
N ALA A 68 8.84 3.85 -24.85
CA ALA A 68 8.50 4.60 -26.06
C ALA A 68 7.30 5.54 -25.87
N GLN A 69 6.44 5.25 -24.90
CA GLN A 69 5.27 6.07 -24.58
C GLN A 69 5.62 7.28 -23.71
N VAL A 70 6.76 7.26 -22.99
CA VAL A 70 7.13 8.29 -22.01
C VAL A 70 7.21 9.67 -22.67
N LYS A 71 7.91 9.79 -23.80
CA LYS A 71 8.06 11.06 -24.51
C LYS A 71 6.70 11.61 -25.00
N LYS A 72 5.82 10.72 -25.47
CA LYS A 72 4.47 11.10 -25.91
C LYS A 72 3.60 11.57 -24.74
N ALA A 73 3.64 10.84 -23.60
CA ALA A 73 2.91 11.23 -22.41
C ALA A 73 3.40 12.56 -21.84
N ALA A 74 4.72 12.81 -21.85
CA ALA A 74 5.31 14.07 -21.40
C ALA A 74 4.90 15.30 -22.23
N SER A 75 4.48 15.10 -23.48
CA SER A 75 3.98 16.18 -24.34
C SER A 75 2.49 16.47 -24.20
N VAL A 76 1.77 15.66 -23.40
CA VAL A 76 0.31 15.87 -23.17
C VAL A 76 0.08 16.97 -22.15
N SER A 77 -0.71 17.96 -22.52
CA SER A 77 -1.05 19.07 -21.62
C SER A 77 -1.77 18.62 -20.35
N GLY A 78 -1.30 19.12 -19.21
CA GLY A 78 -1.87 18.84 -17.90
C GLY A 78 -1.39 17.53 -17.24
N VAL A 79 -0.48 16.79 -17.86
CA VAL A 79 0.22 15.68 -17.20
C VAL A 79 1.26 16.26 -16.25
N GLU A 80 1.10 15.99 -14.95
CA GLU A 80 2.02 16.43 -13.90
C GLU A 80 2.94 15.30 -13.42
N SER A 81 2.45 14.05 -13.51
CA SER A 81 3.18 12.88 -13.01
C SER A 81 3.12 11.72 -14.01
N ILE A 82 4.21 11.00 -14.10
CA ILE A 82 4.31 9.77 -14.89
C ILE A 82 4.76 8.64 -13.96
N TYR A 83 4.03 7.53 -14.00
CA TYR A 83 4.33 6.32 -13.23
C TYR A 83 4.91 5.28 -14.17
N LEU A 84 6.17 4.92 -13.98
CA LEU A 84 6.87 3.90 -14.76
C LEU A 84 6.71 2.54 -14.08
N ASP A 85 6.19 1.55 -14.79
CA ASP A 85 6.09 0.19 -14.27
C ASP A 85 7.48 -0.36 -13.90
N TYR A 86 7.60 -1.01 -12.75
CA TYR A 86 8.86 -1.57 -12.27
C TYR A 86 9.51 -2.55 -13.27
N LYS A 87 8.71 -3.21 -14.13
CA LYS A 87 9.22 -4.13 -15.14
C LYS A 87 10.10 -3.43 -16.18
N MET A 88 9.85 -2.14 -16.42
CA MET A 88 10.66 -1.35 -17.35
C MET A 88 12.13 -1.32 -16.92
N PHE A 89 12.41 -1.39 -15.62
CA PHE A 89 13.76 -1.41 -15.05
C PHE A 89 14.49 -2.74 -15.24
N TYR A 90 13.78 -3.80 -15.62
CA TYR A 90 14.37 -5.08 -16.02
C TYR A 90 14.50 -5.22 -17.54
N MET A 91 13.61 -4.56 -18.30
CA MET A 91 13.50 -4.74 -19.76
C MET A 91 14.31 -3.74 -20.56
N ASN A 92 14.67 -2.59 -19.96
CA ASN A 92 15.40 -1.53 -20.66
C ASN A 92 16.78 -1.33 -20.06
N ASP A 93 17.70 -0.83 -20.89
CA ASP A 93 19.00 -0.40 -20.43
C ASP A 93 18.91 0.88 -19.60
N GLU A 94 19.90 1.08 -18.75
CA GLU A 94 19.93 2.19 -17.79
C GLU A 94 20.00 3.57 -18.46
N ASN A 95 20.68 3.67 -19.61
CA ASN A 95 20.83 4.94 -20.32
C ASN A 95 19.49 5.40 -20.89
N SER A 96 18.74 4.50 -21.53
CA SER A 96 17.40 4.78 -22.03
C SER A 96 16.44 5.21 -20.94
N LEU A 97 16.50 4.58 -19.76
CA LEU A 97 15.70 4.97 -18.59
C LEU A 97 16.10 6.36 -18.09
N LYS A 98 17.40 6.64 -17.94
CA LYS A 98 17.92 7.95 -17.54
C LYS A 98 17.50 9.06 -18.49
N GLU A 99 17.58 8.82 -19.80
CA GLU A 99 17.12 9.78 -20.79
C GLU A 99 15.62 10.07 -20.69
N ALA A 100 14.80 9.02 -20.51
CA ALA A 100 13.37 9.16 -20.36
C ALA A 100 13.00 9.96 -19.11
N VAL A 101 13.64 9.66 -17.96
CA VAL A 101 13.46 10.38 -16.70
C VAL A 101 13.87 11.85 -16.85
N LYS A 102 15.06 12.14 -17.40
CA LYS A 102 15.53 13.51 -17.64
C LYS A 102 14.59 14.28 -18.56
N HIS A 103 14.07 13.61 -19.60
CA HIS A 103 13.11 14.24 -20.51
C HIS A 103 11.84 14.68 -19.75
N CYS A 104 11.26 13.84 -18.90
CA CYS A 104 10.10 14.20 -18.08
C CYS A 104 10.42 15.36 -17.14
N GLN A 105 11.54 15.28 -16.41
CA GLN A 105 11.98 16.30 -15.47
C GLN A 105 12.21 17.66 -16.14
N SER A 106 12.76 17.68 -17.36
CA SER A 106 12.94 18.92 -18.14
C SER A 106 11.63 19.59 -18.55
N HIS A 107 10.51 18.84 -18.52
CA HIS A 107 9.16 19.35 -18.75
C HIS A 107 8.39 19.62 -17.43
N GLY A 108 9.07 19.56 -16.27
CA GLY A 108 8.46 19.78 -14.97
C GLY A 108 7.57 18.64 -14.49
N ILE A 109 7.73 17.42 -15.07
CA ILE A 109 6.90 16.25 -14.77
C ILE A 109 7.60 15.40 -13.72
N TYR A 110 6.89 15.06 -12.64
CA TYR A 110 7.36 14.14 -11.62
C TYR A 110 7.32 12.69 -12.10
N VAL A 111 8.42 11.97 -11.93
CA VAL A 111 8.51 10.57 -12.32
C VAL A 111 8.55 9.69 -11.08
N TYR A 112 7.62 8.74 -11.03
CA TYR A 112 7.54 7.74 -9.96
C TYR A 112 7.78 6.35 -10.53
N MET A 113 8.47 5.50 -9.79
CA MET A 113 8.49 4.07 -10.09
C MET A 113 7.29 3.39 -9.43
N PHE A 114 6.44 2.75 -10.24
CA PHE A 114 5.33 1.94 -9.76
C PHE A 114 5.85 0.59 -9.30
N LEU A 115 5.74 0.31 -8.00
CA LEU A 115 6.36 -0.85 -7.37
C LEU A 115 5.58 -2.16 -7.62
N PRO A 116 6.23 -3.34 -7.50
CA PRO A 116 5.54 -4.62 -7.61
C PRO A 116 4.49 -4.79 -6.52
N HIS A 117 3.37 -5.46 -6.84
CA HIS A 117 2.27 -5.62 -5.88
C HIS A 117 2.65 -6.47 -4.66
N ILE A 118 3.44 -7.52 -4.87
CA ILE A 118 3.83 -8.45 -3.82
C ILE A 118 5.32 -8.34 -3.57
N LEU A 119 5.67 -8.09 -2.31
CA LEU A 119 7.03 -8.15 -1.80
C LEU A 119 7.15 -9.39 -0.91
N LYS A 120 7.91 -10.39 -1.38
CA LYS A 120 8.21 -11.60 -0.60
C LYS A 120 9.56 -11.46 0.07
N ALA A 121 9.71 -11.94 1.31
CA ALA A 121 10.95 -11.88 2.08
C ALA A 121 12.16 -12.43 1.30
N GLU A 122 11.99 -13.54 0.60
CA GLU A 122 13.02 -14.17 -0.26
C GLU A 122 13.46 -13.32 -1.47
N LYS A 123 12.71 -12.25 -1.80
CA LYS A 123 12.97 -11.32 -2.91
C LYS A 123 13.41 -9.94 -2.45
N TYR A 124 13.68 -9.78 -1.19
CA TYR A 124 14.04 -8.48 -0.61
C TYR A 124 15.29 -7.87 -1.28
N ASP A 125 16.34 -8.68 -1.50
CA ASP A 125 17.56 -8.21 -2.18
C ASP A 125 17.29 -7.74 -3.62
N LYS A 126 16.40 -8.44 -4.35
CA LYS A 126 16.01 -8.03 -5.71
C LYS A 126 15.21 -6.74 -5.68
N PHE A 127 14.36 -6.57 -4.69
CA PHE A 127 13.59 -5.34 -4.49
C PHE A 127 14.50 -4.16 -4.15
N LYS A 128 15.48 -4.39 -3.28
CA LYS A 128 16.54 -3.42 -2.96
C LYS A 128 17.27 -2.98 -4.24
N CYS A 129 17.82 -3.92 -5.01
CA CYS A 129 18.49 -3.61 -6.27
C CYS A 129 17.59 -2.84 -7.24
N LEU A 130 16.29 -3.14 -7.28
CA LEU A 130 15.33 -2.41 -8.11
C LEU A 130 15.19 -0.95 -7.68
N CYS A 131 15.05 -0.69 -6.40
CA CYS A 131 14.97 0.67 -5.85
C CYS A 131 16.28 1.46 -6.06
N GLU A 132 17.43 0.81 -5.88
CA GLU A 132 18.74 1.39 -6.14
C GLU A 132 18.92 1.74 -7.62
N LYS A 133 18.50 0.87 -8.52
CA LYS A 133 18.51 1.13 -9.97
C LYS A 133 17.63 2.33 -10.35
N ALA A 134 16.47 2.47 -9.72
CA ALA A 134 15.61 3.65 -9.89
C ALA A 134 16.31 4.93 -9.41
N SER A 135 16.95 4.89 -8.25
CA SER A 135 17.77 5.99 -7.73
C SER A 135 18.90 6.37 -8.69
N ASP A 136 19.61 5.40 -9.21
CA ASP A 136 20.68 5.62 -10.20
C ASP A 136 20.16 6.23 -11.51
N CYS A 137 18.88 6.00 -11.85
CA CYS A 137 18.18 6.66 -12.95
C CYS A 137 17.64 8.06 -12.63
N GLY A 138 17.80 8.54 -11.39
CA GLY A 138 17.34 9.87 -10.98
C GLY A 138 15.92 9.90 -10.43
N ILE A 139 15.41 8.77 -9.91
CA ILE A 139 14.08 8.64 -9.32
C ILE A 139 14.22 8.50 -7.80
N ASP A 140 13.59 9.41 -7.05
CA ASP A 140 13.42 9.40 -5.59
C ASP A 140 11.94 9.27 -5.19
N ARG A 141 11.08 8.90 -6.15
CA ARG A 141 9.64 8.88 -6.03
C ARG A 141 9.07 7.52 -6.39
N PHE A 142 8.16 6.99 -5.56
CA PHE A 142 7.66 5.63 -5.70
C PHE A 142 6.14 5.57 -5.51
N VAL A 143 5.47 4.68 -6.26
CA VAL A 143 4.08 4.32 -5.99
C VAL A 143 4.06 3.00 -5.23
N CYS A 144 3.68 3.06 -3.95
CA CYS A 144 3.62 1.92 -3.05
C CYS A 144 2.29 1.17 -3.17
N ARG A 145 2.35 -0.15 -3.17
CA ARG A 145 1.20 -1.05 -3.30
C ARG A 145 0.91 -1.85 -2.04
N ASN A 146 1.78 -1.77 -1.04
CA ASN A 146 1.58 -2.36 0.28
C ASN A 146 2.37 -1.58 1.35
N ILE A 147 2.00 -1.77 2.60
CA ILE A 147 2.56 -1.03 3.74
C ILE A 147 4.03 -1.39 3.99
N GLU A 148 4.43 -2.63 3.68
CA GLU A 148 5.81 -3.10 3.86
C GLU A 148 6.80 -2.30 3.00
N GLN A 149 6.38 -1.90 1.79
CA GLN A 149 7.18 -1.04 0.91
C GLN A 149 7.44 0.34 1.52
N ILE A 150 6.46 0.90 2.22
CA ILE A 150 6.60 2.19 2.92
C ILE A 150 7.70 2.10 3.98
N GLY A 151 7.66 1.04 4.82
CA GLY A 151 8.68 0.81 5.83
C GLY A 151 10.08 0.57 5.23
N PHE A 152 10.16 -0.17 4.12
CA PHE A 152 11.43 -0.39 3.42
C PHE A 152 12.00 0.91 2.86
N LEU A 153 11.20 1.71 2.16
CA LEU A 153 11.64 2.95 1.54
C LEU A 153 12.12 3.99 2.57
N GLY A 154 11.52 4.00 3.75
CA GLY A 154 11.95 4.83 4.86
C GLY A 154 13.24 4.36 5.55
N SER A 155 13.60 3.07 5.43
CA SER A 155 14.77 2.51 6.08
C SER A 155 16.09 2.94 5.42
N ASP A 156 17.21 2.74 6.13
CA ASP A 156 18.55 2.98 5.61
C ASP A 156 19.17 1.73 4.94
N ASN A 157 18.35 0.73 4.65
CA ASN A 157 18.81 -0.56 4.12
C ASN A 157 19.15 -0.54 2.61
N TRP A 158 19.00 0.59 1.94
CA TRP A 158 19.24 0.73 0.51
C TRP A 158 19.81 2.11 0.16
N LYS A 159 20.47 2.23 -1.01
CA LYS A 159 21.06 3.48 -1.48
C LYS A 159 19.98 4.40 -2.05
N LYS A 160 19.69 5.47 -1.36
CA LYS A 160 18.71 6.51 -1.75
C LYS A 160 19.39 7.58 -2.61
N LEU A 161 18.62 8.21 -3.51
CA LEU A 161 19.05 9.38 -4.25
C LEU A 161 19.06 10.64 -3.36
N SER A 162 18.07 10.71 -2.46
CA SER A 162 17.92 11.80 -1.49
C SER A 162 17.53 11.27 -0.12
N ASP A 163 17.75 12.05 0.94
CA ASP A 163 17.34 11.70 2.31
C ASP A 163 15.82 11.61 2.46
N LYS A 164 15.08 12.25 1.56
CA LYS A 164 13.61 12.28 1.58
C LYS A 164 13.04 11.57 0.37
N VAL A 165 12.47 10.40 0.62
CA VAL A 165 11.78 9.61 -0.39
C VAL A 165 10.32 10.04 -0.47
N HIS A 166 9.86 10.35 -1.66
CA HIS A 166 8.48 10.69 -1.93
C HIS A 166 7.66 9.48 -2.34
N ILE A 167 6.46 9.36 -1.83
CA ILE A 167 5.58 8.24 -2.17
C ILE A 167 4.16 8.68 -2.53
N ILE A 168 3.55 7.88 -3.39
CA ILE A 168 2.11 7.82 -3.61
C ILE A 168 1.67 6.42 -3.20
N THR A 169 0.50 6.27 -2.61
CA THR A 169 -0.06 4.95 -2.34
C THR A 169 -1.08 4.55 -3.40
N ASP A 170 -0.96 3.33 -3.91
CA ASP A 170 -1.88 2.74 -4.87
C ASP A 170 -3.24 2.41 -4.21
N SER A 171 -4.28 2.28 -5.01
CA SER A 171 -5.65 1.89 -4.57
C SER A 171 -5.69 0.59 -3.75
N SER A 172 -4.69 -0.30 -3.94
CA SER A 172 -4.53 -1.54 -3.16
C SER A 172 -4.22 -1.33 -1.67
N ILE A 173 -3.88 -0.13 -1.24
CA ILE A 173 -3.72 0.24 0.19
C ILE A 173 -5.04 0.73 0.79
N TYR A 174 -6.13 0.39 0.28
CA TYR A 174 -7.52 0.50 0.78
C TYR A 174 -7.81 1.64 1.76
N ILE A 175 -7.82 2.89 1.29
CA ILE A 175 -8.18 4.06 2.11
C ILE A 175 -9.68 4.32 2.00
N PHE A 176 -10.47 3.62 2.81
CA PHE A 176 -11.93 3.67 2.77
C PHE A 176 -12.57 4.82 3.57
N ASN A 177 -11.82 5.44 4.48
CA ASN A 177 -12.34 6.47 5.35
C ASN A 177 -11.25 7.43 5.86
N THR A 178 -11.65 8.47 6.54
CA THR A 178 -10.75 9.49 7.10
C THR A 178 -9.77 8.91 8.12
N PHE A 179 -10.18 7.93 8.92
CA PHE A 179 -9.28 7.29 9.90
C PHE A 179 -8.16 6.51 9.21
N ALA A 180 -8.48 5.76 8.14
CA ALA A 180 -7.47 5.06 7.34
C ALA A 180 -6.50 6.06 6.69
N LYS A 181 -7.02 7.20 6.22
CA LYS A 181 -6.23 8.29 5.64
C LYS A 181 -5.26 8.89 6.66
N GLU A 182 -5.72 9.18 7.87
CA GLU A 182 -4.90 9.71 8.95
C GLU A 182 -3.85 8.71 9.43
N GLU A 183 -4.23 7.44 9.59
CA GLU A 183 -3.31 6.38 9.99
C GLU A 183 -2.20 6.19 8.95
N LEU A 184 -2.53 6.24 7.67
CA LEU A 184 -1.51 6.17 6.62
C LEU A 184 -0.54 7.35 6.68
N ARG A 185 -1.04 8.57 6.90
CA ARG A 185 -0.16 9.74 7.10
C ARG A 185 0.77 9.54 8.29
N ARG A 186 0.25 9.01 9.39
CA ARG A 186 1.04 8.70 10.59
C ARG A 186 2.12 7.65 10.31
N LEU A 187 1.77 6.59 9.58
CA LEU A 187 2.71 5.54 9.18
C LEU A 187 3.83 6.10 8.30
N CYS A 188 3.50 6.90 7.29
CA CYS A 188 4.48 7.54 6.42
C CYS A 188 5.42 8.48 7.18
N SER A 189 4.85 9.28 8.09
CA SER A 189 5.64 10.18 8.95
C SER A 189 6.62 9.39 9.84
N ASN A 190 6.15 8.31 10.47
CA ASN A 190 6.98 7.45 11.30
C ASN A 190 8.08 6.73 10.50
N ALA A 191 7.79 6.38 9.25
CA ALA A 191 8.78 5.79 8.34
C ALA A 191 9.76 6.83 7.76
N GLY A 192 9.54 8.13 7.96
CA GLY A 192 10.41 9.18 7.42
C GLY A 192 10.27 9.42 5.92
N VAL A 193 9.16 8.97 5.31
CA VAL A 193 8.85 9.21 3.89
C VAL A 193 7.85 10.35 3.72
N ILE A 194 7.88 11.02 2.57
CA ILE A 194 6.92 12.08 2.21
C ILE A 194 5.79 11.47 1.43
N LEU A 195 4.58 11.54 1.96
CA LEU A 195 3.37 11.10 1.28
C LEU A 195 2.84 12.25 0.40
N ASP A 196 3.01 12.13 -0.91
CA ASP A 196 2.55 13.14 -1.87
C ASP A 196 1.05 13.02 -2.14
N ARG A 197 0.56 11.81 -2.41
CA ARG A 197 -0.85 11.53 -2.71
C ARG A 197 -1.25 10.10 -2.30
N MET A 198 -2.56 9.90 -2.26
CA MET A 198 -3.19 8.61 -1.96
C MET A 198 -4.22 8.29 -3.06
N THR A 199 -4.05 7.17 -3.74
CA THR A 199 -5.04 6.68 -4.71
C THR A 199 -6.19 6.03 -3.96
N LEU A 200 -7.40 6.53 -4.16
CA LEU A 200 -8.60 6.00 -3.50
C LEU A 200 -9.00 4.65 -4.11
N PRO A 201 -9.58 3.73 -3.31
CA PRO A 201 -10.09 2.45 -3.80
C PRO A 201 -11.16 2.63 -4.89
N LEU A 202 -11.13 1.74 -5.87
CA LEU A 202 -12.07 1.74 -7.01
C LEU A 202 -13.50 1.39 -6.61
N GLU A 203 -13.66 0.75 -5.45
CA GLU A 203 -14.95 0.27 -4.93
C GLU A 203 -15.75 1.34 -4.21
N LEU A 204 -15.16 2.49 -3.92
CA LEU A 204 -15.86 3.58 -3.23
C LEU A 204 -16.92 4.22 -4.12
N THR A 205 -18.10 4.40 -3.57
CA THR A 205 -19.15 5.21 -4.18
C THR A 205 -18.88 6.70 -3.98
N ASP A 206 -19.53 7.55 -4.79
CA ASP A 206 -19.42 9.02 -4.66
C ASP A 206 -19.69 9.54 -3.24
N LYS A 207 -20.63 8.89 -2.51
CA LYS A 207 -20.95 9.26 -1.14
C LYS A 207 -19.84 8.92 -0.16
N GLU A 208 -19.17 7.78 -0.38
CA GLU A 208 -18.06 7.31 0.47
C GLU A 208 -16.77 8.07 0.15
N MET A 209 -16.58 8.51 -1.08
CA MET A 209 -15.43 9.32 -1.46
C MET A 209 -15.46 10.75 -0.88
N LYS A 210 -16.64 11.36 -0.79
CA LYS A 210 -16.79 12.77 -0.34
C LYS A 210 -16.01 13.13 0.92
N PRO A 211 -16.05 12.34 2.02
CA PRO A 211 -15.30 12.70 3.24
C PRO A 211 -13.80 12.46 3.13
N VAL A 212 -13.34 11.69 2.14
CA VAL A 212 -11.93 11.26 2.01
C VAL A 212 -11.20 12.06 0.92
N ILE A 213 -11.92 12.48 -0.11
CA ILE A 213 -11.33 13.20 -1.25
C ILE A 213 -10.75 14.56 -0.82
N GLY A 214 -9.62 14.93 -1.39
CA GLY A 214 -8.92 16.17 -1.11
C GLY A 214 -7.77 16.40 -2.09
N SER A 215 -7.02 17.49 -1.89
CA SER A 215 -5.87 17.85 -2.74
C SER A 215 -4.73 16.83 -2.73
N ASP A 216 -4.73 15.94 -1.73
CA ASP A 216 -3.76 14.86 -1.51
C ASP A 216 -4.30 13.48 -1.94
N THR A 217 -5.40 13.45 -2.69
CA THR A 217 -5.96 12.20 -3.20
C THR A 217 -5.99 12.19 -4.72
N GLU A 218 -5.95 10.99 -5.29
CA GLU A 218 -6.13 10.76 -6.72
C GLU A 218 -7.10 9.62 -6.99
N LEU A 219 -7.68 9.62 -8.17
CA LEU A 219 -8.66 8.63 -8.64
C LEU A 219 -8.16 8.00 -9.92
N VAL A 220 -8.33 6.70 -10.05
CA VAL A 220 -8.14 6.01 -11.33
C VAL A 220 -9.38 6.23 -12.18
N VAL A 221 -9.23 6.98 -13.27
CA VAL A 221 -10.35 7.32 -14.17
C VAL A 221 -10.37 6.50 -15.46
N TYR A 222 -9.24 5.86 -15.77
CA TYR A 222 -9.09 4.97 -16.93
C TYR A 222 -8.02 3.93 -16.65
N GLY A 223 -8.30 2.67 -16.97
CA GLY A 223 -7.37 1.54 -16.84
C GLY A 223 -8.01 0.25 -17.34
N ASN A 224 -7.18 -0.73 -17.68
CA ASN A 224 -7.59 -2.10 -18.03
C ASN A 224 -7.43 -3.00 -16.84
#